data_72749a6b18c14e757b1261f77ead7070
#
_entry.id   72749a6b18c14e757b1261f77ead7070
#
_cell.length_a   1.000
_cell.length_b   1.000
_cell.length_c   1.000
_cell.angle_alpha   90.00
_cell.angle_beta   90.00
_cell.angle_gamma   90.00
#
_symmetry.space_group_name_H-M   'P 1'
#
loop_
_entity.id
_entity.type
_entity.pdbx_description
1 polymer ?
#
loop_
_entity_poly.entity_id
_entity_poly.type
_entity_poly.pdbx_seq_one_letter_code
_entity_poly.pdbx_strand_id
1 'polypeptide(L)'
;QKEHYVTLATESDLSGIAVVTGESGYYFGHEALKSRSFMSTLLGASVKKVVHDCKPLMRRLLELGYPADGFIFDTALAAYDLDATQGSYELDRVVIHQLGFEIGRADKEEVGEEAARVCNRLAEAAAISALYDALPEKLAQNGMEKLYYEIELPLCRVLAEMECIGVKADQMALISFGNMLQSRIEAAQQTIFSFAGREFNINSTKQLGEVLFDELCLPAGKKTKSGYSTNADVLEKLKGKHPIIEAILDYRAMTKLKSTYADGLVKQIADDGRIHTTFQNMVTATGRLSSTDPNLQNIPIRTELGSEIRRMFVPSDGCVFVDADYSQIELRVLAHIADDKTMQEAFRSGFDIHTA
;
A
#
# COMPACT_ATOMS: atom_id res chain seq x y z
N GLN A 1 -34.22 14.41 -12.14
CA GLN A 1 -34.54 13.92 -10.77
C GLN A 1 -33.21 13.66 -10.06
N LYS A 2 -32.92 14.35 -8.92
CA LYS A 2 -31.78 13.95 -8.06
C LYS A 2 -32.04 12.52 -7.66
N GLU A 3 -31.10 11.63 -7.99
CA GLU A 3 -31.16 10.23 -7.55
C GLU A 3 -31.17 10.18 -6.02
N HIS A 4 -32.02 9.34 -5.45
CA HIS A 4 -32.00 9.13 -4.00
C HIS A 4 -30.74 8.36 -3.60
N TYR A 5 -29.95 8.92 -2.72
CA TYR A 5 -28.76 8.31 -2.16
C TYR A 5 -28.72 8.47 -0.65
N VAL A 6 -27.88 7.68 -0.01
CA VAL A 6 -27.53 7.83 1.39
C VAL A 6 -26.03 8.09 1.52
N THR A 7 -25.65 8.94 2.44
CA THR A 7 -24.25 9.15 2.81
C THR A 7 -23.95 8.34 4.06
N LEU A 8 -22.87 7.59 4.04
CA LEU A 8 -22.46 6.74 5.15
C LEU A 8 -21.14 7.23 5.74
N ALA A 9 -21.09 7.30 7.07
CA ALA A 9 -19.85 7.33 7.84
C ALA A 9 -19.86 6.15 8.83
N THR A 10 -18.83 5.33 8.79
CA THR A 10 -18.76 4.07 9.55
C THR A 10 -17.66 4.11 10.60
N GLU A 11 -17.86 3.42 11.72
CA GLU A 11 -16.76 3.05 12.58
C GLU A 11 -15.86 2.03 11.85
N SER A 12 -14.56 2.06 12.12
CA SER A 12 -13.58 1.19 11.44
C SER A 12 -13.85 -0.31 11.67
N ASP A 13 -14.42 -0.66 12.83
CA ASP A 13 -14.80 -2.03 13.19
C ASP A 13 -16.25 -2.37 12.81
N LEU A 14 -16.97 -1.46 12.16
CA LEU A 14 -18.41 -1.54 11.88
C LEU A 14 -19.28 -1.71 13.13
N SER A 15 -18.87 -1.17 14.28
CA SER A 15 -19.71 -1.14 15.50
C SER A 15 -20.82 -0.08 15.43
N GLY A 16 -20.73 0.85 14.49
CA GLY A 16 -21.72 1.90 14.25
C GLY A 16 -21.66 2.45 12.82
N ILE A 17 -22.82 2.85 12.32
CA ILE A 17 -22.99 3.50 11.02
C ILE A 17 -23.88 4.73 11.16
N ALA A 18 -23.36 5.90 10.78
CA ALA A 18 -24.17 7.08 10.55
C ALA A 18 -24.65 7.12 9.11
N VAL A 19 -25.91 7.42 8.92
CA VAL A 19 -26.57 7.51 7.60
C VAL A 19 -27.22 8.88 7.50
N VAL A 20 -26.87 9.63 6.46
CA VAL A 20 -27.54 10.89 6.12
C VAL A 20 -28.28 10.73 4.81
N THR A 21 -29.54 11.16 4.77
CA THR A 21 -30.36 11.19 3.56
C THR A 21 -31.25 12.44 3.57
N GLY A 22 -31.11 13.27 2.55
CA GLY A 22 -31.72 14.60 2.54
C GLY A 22 -31.25 15.42 3.75
N GLU A 23 -32.21 15.92 4.53
CA GLU A 23 -31.94 16.71 5.75
C GLU A 23 -31.94 15.89 7.06
N SER A 24 -32.07 14.57 6.94
CA SER A 24 -32.21 13.67 8.10
C SER A 24 -30.94 12.84 8.30
N GLY A 25 -30.50 12.72 9.57
CA GLY A 25 -29.38 11.87 9.98
C GLY A 25 -29.84 10.80 10.96
N TYR A 26 -29.35 9.61 10.80
CA TYR A 26 -29.65 8.44 11.64
C TYR A 26 -28.34 7.75 12.04
N TYR A 27 -28.29 7.26 13.27
CA TYR A 27 -27.17 6.43 13.70
C TYR A 27 -27.67 5.03 14.08
N PHE A 28 -27.03 4.04 13.53
CA PHE A 28 -27.30 2.62 13.78
C PHE A 28 -26.11 2.02 14.52
N GLY A 29 -26.31 1.71 15.80
CA GLY A 29 -25.30 1.06 16.64
C GLY A 29 -25.29 -0.46 16.48
N HIS A 30 -24.44 -1.12 17.23
CA HIS A 30 -24.14 -2.53 17.16
C HIS A 30 -25.37 -3.46 17.09
N GLU A 31 -26.45 -3.17 17.86
CA GLU A 31 -27.65 -4.02 17.84
C GLU A 31 -28.36 -4.00 16.50
N ALA A 32 -28.46 -2.86 15.84
CA ALA A 32 -29.06 -2.77 14.51
C ALA A 32 -28.20 -3.50 13.45
N LEU A 33 -26.88 -3.43 13.59
CA LEU A 33 -25.93 -4.03 12.65
C LEU A 33 -25.83 -5.56 12.77
N LYS A 34 -26.31 -6.14 13.86
CA LYS A 34 -26.52 -7.61 13.98
C LYS A 34 -27.62 -8.14 13.04
N SER A 35 -28.54 -7.27 12.62
CA SER A 35 -29.60 -7.66 11.72
C SER A 35 -29.06 -7.86 10.30
N ARG A 36 -28.90 -9.14 9.89
CA ARG A 36 -28.40 -9.47 8.56
C ARG A 36 -29.31 -8.92 7.45
N SER A 37 -30.62 -8.90 7.67
CA SER A 37 -31.58 -8.33 6.71
C SER A 37 -31.37 -6.82 6.54
N PHE A 38 -31.22 -6.09 7.64
CA PHE A 38 -30.94 -4.66 7.61
C PHE A 38 -29.63 -4.37 6.86
N MET A 39 -28.55 -5.04 7.23
CA MET A 39 -27.24 -4.86 6.61
C MET A 39 -27.26 -5.21 5.13
N SER A 40 -27.88 -6.35 4.76
CA SER A 40 -27.99 -6.74 3.34
C SER A 40 -28.81 -5.74 2.52
N THR A 41 -29.83 -5.10 3.11
CA THR A 41 -30.61 -4.08 2.45
C THR A 41 -29.81 -2.79 2.30
N LEU A 42 -29.23 -2.28 3.38
CA LEU A 42 -28.46 -1.03 3.37
C LEU A 42 -27.23 -1.12 2.42
N LEU A 43 -26.57 -2.28 2.40
CA LEU A 43 -25.33 -2.50 1.66
C LEU A 43 -25.54 -3.10 0.26
N GLY A 44 -26.77 -3.45 -0.07
CA GLY A 44 -27.12 -3.98 -1.39
C GLY A 44 -27.12 -2.92 -2.50
N ALA A 45 -27.18 -3.37 -3.75
CA ALA A 45 -27.13 -2.53 -4.94
C ALA A 45 -28.30 -1.54 -5.07
N SER A 46 -29.45 -1.84 -4.45
CA SER A 46 -30.66 -1.00 -4.49
C SER A 46 -30.51 0.32 -3.73
N VAL A 47 -29.60 0.39 -2.76
CA VAL A 47 -29.29 1.59 -2.00
C VAL A 47 -28.03 2.22 -2.57
N LYS A 48 -28.12 3.41 -3.15
CA LYS A 48 -26.98 4.19 -3.65
C LYS A 48 -26.25 4.85 -2.49
N LYS A 49 -24.96 4.63 -2.38
CA LYS A 49 -24.13 5.06 -1.25
C LYS A 49 -23.05 6.02 -1.69
N VAL A 50 -22.89 7.09 -0.92
CA VAL A 50 -21.78 8.03 -0.98
C VAL A 50 -20.97 7.87 0.31
N VAL A 51 -19.67 7.72 0.20
CA VAL A 51 -18.78 7.47 1.33
C VAL A 51 -17.48 8.27 1.20
N HIS A 52 -16.64 8.17 2.19
CA HIS A 52 -15.26 8.63 2.17
C HIS A 52 -14.36 7.44 2.38
N ASP A 53 -13.44 7.17 1.42
CA ASP A 53 -12.57 5.99 1.37
C ASP A 53 -13.35 4.66 1.37
N CYS A 54 -13.96 4.33 0.23
CA CYS A 54 -14.85 3.18 0.09
C CYS A 54 -14.15 1.82 0.14
N LYS A 55 -12.89 1.72 -0.28
CA LYS A 55 -12.18 0.44 -0.44
C LYS A 55 -12.01 -0.34 0.88
N PRO A 56 -11.55 0.25 2.00
CA PRO A 56 -11.47 -0.45 3.28
C PRO A 56 -12.84 -0.94 3.76
N LEU A 57 -13.89 -0.13 3.56
CA LEU A 57 -15.25 -0.52 3.89
C LEU A 57 -15.73 -1.70 3.03
N MET A 58 -15.52 -1.65 1.72
CA MET A 58 -15.86 -2.77 0.82
C MET A 58 -15.14 -4.04 1.24
N ARG A 59 -13.83 -3.99 1.52
CA ARG A 59 -13.06 -5.11 2.02
C ARG A 59 -13.69 -5.70 3.28
N ARG A 60 -13.99 -4.86 4.28
CA ARG A 60 -14.56 -5.32 5.54
C ARG A 60 -15.92 -5.98 5.37
N LEU A 61 -16.76 -5.43 4.47
CA LEU A 61 -18.06 -6.02 4.15
C LEU A 61 -17.93 -7.40 3.49
N LEU A 62 -17.01 -7.54 2.56
CA LEU A 62 -16.73 -8.81 1.89
C LEU A 62 -16.22 -9.87 2.87
N GLU A 63 -15.30 -9.52 3.78
CA GLU A 63 -14.82 -10.40 4.84
C GLU A 63 -15.95 -10.91 5.74
N LEU A 64 -16.96 -10.08 6.00
CA LEU A 64 -18.15 -10.42 6.78
C LEU A 64 -19.26 -11.13 5.98
N GLY A 65 -19.06 -11.33 4.67
CA GLY A 65 -20.03 -11.96 3.78
C GLY A 65 -21.25 -11.09 3.47
N TYR A 66 -21.10 -9.77 3.53
CA TYR A 66 -22.10 -8.80 3.09
C TYR A 66 -21.85 -8.35 1.65
N PRO A 67 -22.92 -7.94 0.92
CA PRO A 67 -22.72 -7.28 -0.36
C PRO A 67 -21.98 -5.94 -0.16
N ALA A 68 -21.10 -5.61 -1.10
CA ALA A 68 -20.39 -4.33 -1.13
C ALA A 68 -20.71 -3.59 -2.43
N ASP A 69 -21.99 -3.43 -2.72
CA ASP A 69 -22.51 -2.88 -3.96
C ASP A 69 -23.15 -1.49 -3.75
N GLY A 70 -23.49 -0.79 -4.83
CA GLY A 70 -24.21 0.47 -4.79
C GLY A 70 -23.40 1.67 -4.31
N PHE A 71 -22.06 1.56 -4.22
CA PHE A 71 -21.18 2.69 -3.97
C PHE A 71 -21.09 3.53 -5.24
N ILE A 72 -21.69 4.72 -5.22
CA ILE A 72 -21.76 5.59 -6.39
C ILE A 72 -20.75 6.73 -6.35
N PHE A 73 -20.19 7.03 -5.18
CA PHE A 73 -19.21 8.09 -5.01
C PHE A 73 -18.35 7.88 -3.76
N ASP A 74 -17.07 8.19 -3.91
CA ASP A 74 -16.05 8.22 -2.86
C ASP A 74 -15.37 9.59 -2.85
N THR A 75 -15.55 10.33 -1.76
CA THR A 75 -15.04 11.71 -1.68
C THR A 75 -13.54 11.82 -1.49
N ALA A 76 -12.88 10.79 -0.91
CA ALA A 76 -11.42 10.74 -0.81
C ALA A 76 -10.78 10.51 -2.19
N LEU A 77 -11.32 9.55 -2.94
CA LEU A 77 -10.88 9.23 -4.29
C LEU A 77 -11.09 10.41 -5.25
N ALA A 78 -12.24 11.09 -5.17
CA ALA A 78 -12.49 12.28 -5.96
C ALA A 78 -11.51 13.42 -5.66
N ALA A 79 -11.16 13.61 -4.38
CA ALA A 79 -10.15 14.60 -3.99
C ALA A 79 -8.74 14.22 -4.50
N TYR A 80 -8.40 12.93 -4.51
CA TYR A 80 -7.15 12.43 -5.08
C TYR A 80 -7.09 12.66 -6.60
N ASP A 81 -8.12 12.34 -7.36
CA ASP A 81 -8.16 12.55 -8.81
C ASP A 81 -8.05 14.04 -9.17
N LEU A 82 -8.61 14.93 -8.35
CA LEU A 82 -8.48 16.38 -8.54
C LEU A 82 -7.09 16.92 -8.24
N ASP A 83 -6.37 16.33 -7.27
CA ASP A 83 -5.00 16.72 -6.93
C ASP A 83 -4.26 15.54 -6.24
N ALA A 84 -3.55 14.74 -7.03
CA ALA A 84 -2.78 13.59 -6.57
C ALA A 84 -1.49 13.96 -5.79
N THR A 85 -1.21 15.25 -5.62
CA THR A 85 0.01 15.73 -4.93
C THR A 85 -0.22 16.05 -3.45
N GLN A 86 -1.44 15.96 -2.96
CA GLN A 86 -1.76 16.17 -1.56
C GLN A 86 -1.17 15.05 -0.69
N GLY A 87 -0.62 15.43 0.45
CA GLY A 87 0.02 14.46 1.36
C GLY A 87 -0.97 13.59 2.16
N SER A 88 -2.27 13.89 2.12
CA SER A 88 -3.33 13.12 2.81
C SER A 88 -4.71 13.50 2.29
N TYR A 89 -5.57 12.49 2.20
CA TYR A 89 -6.99 12.62 1.80
C TYR A 89 -7.93 12.26 2.96
N GLU A 90 -7.49 12.45 4.19
CA GLU A 90 -8.37 12.33 5.37
C GLU A 90 -9.53 13.33 5.30
N LEU A 91 -10.70 12.92 5.79
CA LEU A 91 -11.95 13.66 5.65
C LEU A 91 -11.85 15.11 6.09
N ASP A 92 -11.29 15.38 7.27
CA ASP A 92 -11.17 16.75 7.81
C ASP A 92 -10.33 17.64 6.86
N ARG A 93 -9.24 17.11 6.29
CA ARG A 93 -8.41 17.83 5.33
C ARG A 93 -9.12 18.11 4.01
N VAL A 94 -9.83 17.10 3.50
CA VAL A 94 -10.60 17.23 2.26
C VAL A 94 -11.71 18.27 2.43
N VAL A 95 -12.42 18.26 3.55
CA VAL A 95 -13.47 19.26 3.86
C VAL A 95 -12.89 20.68 3.91
N ILE A 96 -11.80 20.88 4.65
CA ILE A 96 -11.14 22.20 4.73
C ILE A 96 -10.69 22.65 3.34
N HIS A 97 -10.05 21.78 2.57
CA HIS A 97 -9.50 22.13 1.27
C HIS A 97 -10.59 22.39 0.21
N GLN A 98 -11.63 21.58 0.19
CA GLN A 98 -12.66 21.63 -0.83
C GLN A 98 -13.82 22.57 -0.52
N LEU A 99 -14.16 22.70 0.78
CA LEU A 99 -15.35 23.44 1.24
C LEU A 99 -15.01 24.66 2.12
N GLY A 100 -13.79 24.75 2.66
CA GLY A 100 -13.32 25.91 3.43
C GLY A 100 -13.83 25.99 4.87
N PHE A 101 -14.35 24.90 5.45
CA PHE A 101 -14.76 24.86 6.86
C PHE A 101 -14.21 23.62 7.57
N GLU A 102 -14.23 23.62 8.90
CA GLU A 102 -13.87 22.49 9.74
C GLU A 102 -15.13 21.72 10.17
N ILE A 103 -15.01 20.38 10.26
CA ILE A 103 -16.11 19.55 10.77
C ILE A 103 -16.29 19.83 12.26
N GLY A 104 -17.46 20.30 12.67
CA GLY A 104 -17.79 20.50 14.08
C GLY A 104 -17.77 19.15 14.84
N ARG A 105 -17.02 19.11 15.95
CA ARG A 105 -16.91 17.92 16.79
C ARG A 105 -17.56 18.16 18.14
N ALA A 106 -18.39 17.22 18.59
CA ALA A 106 -18.92 17.23 19.94
C ALA A 106 -17.82 16.83 20.94
N ASP A 107 -17.71 17.56 22.04
CA ASP A 107 -16.77 17.26 23.10
C ASP A 107 -17.34 16.17 24.02
N LYS A 108 -16.57 15.09 24.19
CA LYS A 108 -16.93 13.97 25.05
C LYS A 108 -17.09 14.36 26.55
N GLU A 109 -16.38 15.40 27.00
CA GLU A 109 -16.48 15.88 28.36
C GLU A 109 -17.79 16.64 28.62
N GLU A 110 -18.37 17.26 27.58
CA GLU A 110 -19.62 18.00 27.66
C GLU A 110 -20.85 17.09 27.50
N VAL A 111 -20.84 16.16 26.54
CA VAL A 111 -22.04 15.37 26.19
C VAL A 111 -21.94 13.89 26.53
N GLY A 112 -20.79 13.42 26.99
CA GLY A 112 -20.50 12.01 27.25
C GLY A 112 -19.95 11.28 26.01
N GLU A 113 -19.18 10.22 26.24
CA GLU A 113 -18.40 9.52 25.20
C GLU A 113 -19.28 8.96 24.07
N GLU A 114 -20.38 8.29 24.40
CA GLU A 114 -21.26 7.69 23.42
C GLU A 114 -22.02 8.75 22.59
N ALA A 115 -22.53 9.79 23.24
CA ALA A 115 -23.21 10.88 22.55
C ALA A 115 -22.24 11.64 21.62
N ALA A 116 -21.01 11.92 22.08
CA ALA A 116 -19.98 12.54 21.26
C ALA A 116 -19.64 11.68 20.05
N ARG A 117 -19.48 10.37 20.21
CA ARG A 117 -19.24 9.42 19.12
C ARG A 117 -20.34 9.47 18.07
N VAL A 118 -21.60 9.39 18.50
CA VAL A 118 -22.77 9.46 17.58
C VAL A 118 -22.81 10.79 16.84
N CYS A 119 -22.69 11.91 17.56
CA CYS A 119 -22.71 13.25 16.98
C CYS A 119 -21.56 13.44 15.96
N ASN A 120 -20.37 13.01 16.31
CA ASN A 120 -19.19 13.13 15.44
C ASN A 120 -19.35 12.30 14.16
N ARG A 121 -19.89 11.09 14.26
CA ARG A 121 -20.16 10.25 13.08
C ARG A 121 -21.25 10.82 12.16
N LEU A 122 -22.29 11.43 12.75
CA LEU A 122 -23.31 12.13 11.98
C LEU A 122 -22.75 13.40 11.30
N ALA A 123 -21.88 14.15 11.98
CA ALA A 123 -21.21 15.32 11.41
C ALA A 123 -20.30 14.92 10.23
N GLU A 124 -19.58 13.80 10.33
CA GLU A 124 -18.79 13.25 9.22
C GLU A 124 -19.69 12.87 8.03
N ALA A 125 -20.78 12.15 8.26
CA ALA A 125 -21.72 11.78 7.19
C ALA A 125 -22.32 13.03 6.52
N ALA A 126 -22.64 14.07 7.27
CA ALA A 126 -23.11 15.33 6.73
C ALA A 126 -22.03 16.06 5.90
N ALA A 127 -20.78 16.05 6.36
CA ALA A 127 -19.64 16.62 5.64
C ALA A 127 -19.37 15.87 4.32
N ILE A 128 -19.46 14.53 4.33
CA ILE A 128 -19.36 13.71 3.11
C ILE A 128 -20.49 14.07 2.13
N SER A 129 -21.73 14.31 2.61
CA SER A 129 -22.83 14.77 1.77
C SER A 129 -22.54 16.12 1.13
N ALA A 130 -22.00 17.07 1.89
CA ALA A 130 -21.62 18.39 1.37
C ALA A 130 -20.48 18.30 0.34
N LEU A 131 -19.52 17.40 0.53
CA LEU A 131 -18.48 17.11 -0.46
C LEU A 131 -19.08 16.53 -1.76
N TYR A 132 -20.06 15.64 -1.65
CA TYR A 132 -20.74 15.10 -2.83
C TYR A 132 -21.55 16.14 -3.59
N ASP A 133 -22.06 17.17 -2.94
CA ASP A 133 -22.72 18.29 -3.64
C ASP A 133 -21.71 19.14 -4.46
N ALA A 134 -20.43 19.15 -4.09
CA ALA A 134 -19.40 20.01 -4.71
C ALA A 134 -18.44 19.28 -5.67
N LEU A 135 -18.01 18.05 -5.33
CA LEU A 135 -16.92 17.37 -6.05
C LEU A 135 -17.27 16.89 -7.47
N PRO A 136 -18.49 16.38 -7.76
CA PRO A 136 -18.83 15.95 -9.11
C PRO A 136 -18.68 17.06 -10.17
N GLU A 137 -19.10 18.28 -9.85
CA GLU A 137 -18.93 19.41 -10.76
C GLU A 137 -17.45 19.75 -10.98
N LYS A 138 -16.62 19.67 -9.94
CA LYS A 138 -15.17 19.88 -10.05
C LYS A 138 -14.50 18.81 -10.91
N LEU A 139 -14.89 17.54 -10.77
CA LEU A 139 -14.40 16.45 -11.63
C LEU A 139 -14.75 16.71 -13.10
N ALA A 140 -15.99 17.14 -13.38
CA ALA A 140 -16.43 17.49 -14.73
C ALA A 140 -15.62 18.65 -15.32
N GLN A 141 -15.46 19.74 -14.56
CA GLN A 141 -14.69 20.93 -14.98
C GLN A 141 -13.23 20.62 -15.30
N ASN A 142 -12.65 19.62 -14.61
CA ASN A 142 -11.26 19.17 -14.84
C ASN A 142 -11.16 18.00 -15.84
N GLY A 143 -12.26 17.54 -16.42
CA GLY A 143 -12.27 16.43 -17.38
C GLY A 143 -11.95 15.06 -16.78
N MET A 144 -12.15 14.90 -15.47
CA MET A 144 -11.78 13.69 -14.71
C MET A 144 -12.95 12.69 -14.57
N GLU A 145 -14.16 13.01 -15.06
CA GLU A 145 -15.33 12.14 -14.89
C GLU A 145 -15.11 10.72 -15.41
N LYS A 146 -14.54 10.59 -16.60
CA LYS A 146 -14.29 9.27 -17.18
C LYS A 146 -13.28 8.47 -16.37
N LEU A 147 -12.18 9.09 -15.93
CA LEU A 147 -11.20 8.46 -15.06
C LEU A 147 -11.87 7.98 -13.78
N TYR A 148 -12.59 8.86 -13.11
CA TYR A 148 -13.23 8.60 -11.83
C TYR A 148 -14.29 7.49 -11.91
N TYR A 149 -15.30 7.64 -12.79
CA TYR A 149 -16.47 6.73 -12.80
C TYR A 149 -16.22 5.42 -13.56
N GLU A 150 -15.36 5.41 -14.58
CA GLU A 150 -15.13 4.23 -15.40
C GLU A 150 -13.91 3.42 -14.97
N ILE A 151 -12.96 4.01 -14.21
CA ILE A 151 -11.70 3.38 -13.86
C ILE A 151 -11.51 3.33 -12.34
N GLU A 152 -11.34 4.48 -11.67
CA GLU A 152 -10.87 4.53 -10.28
C GLU A 152 -11.91 3.99 -9.28
N LEU A 153 -13.17 4.43 -9.37
CA LEU A 153 -14.22 3.96 -8.48
C LEU A 153 -14.52 2.45 -8.64
N PRO A 154 -14.66 1.89 -9.85
CA PRO A 154 -14.76 0.44 -10.03
C PRO A 154 -13.52 -0.33 -9.56
N LEU A 155 -12.32 0.24 -9.71
CA LEU A 155 -11.07 -0.38 -9.26
C LEU A 155 -11.07 -0.60 -7.75
N CYS A 156 -11.66 0.27 -6.94
CA CYS A 156 -11.77 0.08 -5.49
C CYS A 156 -12.41 -1.27 -5.13
N ARG A 157 -13.46 -1.68 -5.85
CA ARG A 157 -14.10 -2.99 -5.65
C ARG A 157 -13.18 -4.14 -6.01
N VAL A 158 -12.49 -4.05 -7.14
CA VAL A 158 -11.54 -5.08 -7.59
C VAL A 158 -10.41 -5.24 -6.57
N LEU A 159 -9.83 -4.14 -6.11
CA LEU A 159 -8.77 -4.16 -5.11
C LEU A 159 -9.25 -4.74 -3.78
N ALA A 160 -10.43 -4.37 -3.31
CA ALA A 160 -11.01 -4.94 -2.09
C ALA A 160 -11.20 -6.47 -2.20
N GLU A 161 -11.66 -6.98 -3.33
CA GLU A 161 -11.76 -8.41 -3.60
C GLU A 161 -10.39 -9.11 -3.64
N MET A 162 -9.40 -8.50 -4.30
CA MET A 162 -8.03 -9.01 -4.32
C MET A 162 -7.42 -9.07 -2.91
N GLU A 163 -7.64 -8.05 -2.09
CA GLU A 163 -7.21 -8.02 -0.69
C GLU A 163 -7.88 -9.11 0.15
N CYS A 164 -9.18 -9.35 -0.05
CA CYS A 164 -9.91 -10.45 0.61
C CYS A 164 -9.42 -11.83 0.17
N ILE A 165 -9.14 -12.01 -1.12
CA ILE A 165 -8.67 -13.28 -1.66
C ILE A 165 -7.24 -13.55 -1.20
N GLY A 166 -6.35 -12.55 -1.20
CA GLY A 166 -4.94 -12.70 -0.89
C GLY A 166 -4.20 -13.66 -1.83
N VAL A 167 -2.95 -13.95 -1.55
CA VAL A 167 -2.10 -14.88 -2.32
C VAL A 167 -1.58 -16.00 -1.42
N LYS A 168 -1.70 -17.25 -1.85
CA LYS A 168 -1.23 -18.42 -1.09
C LYS A 168 0.30 -18.44 -1.04
N ALA A 169 0.86 -18.68 0.14
CA ALA A 169 2.29 -18.80 0.37
C ALA A 169 2.64 -20.15 0.99
N ASP A 170 3.74 -20.75 0.54
CA ASP A 170 4.28 -21.97 1.15
C ASP A 170 5.06 -21.59 2.42
N GLN A 171 4.39 -21.68 3.56
CA GLN A 171 4.95 -21.34 4.87
C GLN A 171 6.18 -22.19 5.19
N MET A 172 6.14 -23.49 4.87
CA MET A 172 7.25 -24.39 5.17
C MET A 172 8.50 -24.09 4.32
N ALA A 173 8.29 -23.75 3.05
CA ALA A 173 9.36 -23.30 2.17
C ALA A 173 9.99 -21.99 2.68
N LEU A 174 9.16 -21.01 3.11
CA LEU A 174 9.65 -19.74 3.70
C LEU A 174 10.46 -19.96 4.97
N ILE A 175 10.01 -20.84 5.89
CA ILE A 175 10.74 -21.18 7.11
C ILE A 175 12.07 -21.87 6.76
N SER A 176 12.06 -22.85 5.85
CA SER A 176 13.26 -23.54 5.40
C SER A 176 14.29 -22.59 4.78
N PHE A 177 13.82 -21.68 3.95
CA PHE A 177 14.65 -20.62 3.36
C PHE A 177 15.24 -19.69 4.42
N GLY A 178 14.45 -19.28 5.41
CA GLY A 178 14.90 -18.48 6.54
C GLY A 178 16.01 -19.17 7.33
N ASN A 179 15.90 -20.48 7.56
CA ASN A 179 16.93 -21.28 8.24
C ASN A 179 18.22 -21.40 7.40
N MET A 180 18.09 -21.60 6.09
CA MET A 180 19.24 -21.59 5.17
C MET A 180 19.96 -20.23 5.17
N LEU A 181 19.21 -19.13 5.12
CA LEU A 181 19.79 -17.79 5.23
C LEU A 181 20.49 -17.57 6.56
N GLN A 182 19.91 -18.05 7.68
CA GLN A 182 20.52 -17.95 9.01
C GLN A 182 21.91 -18.59 9.04
N SER A 183 22.05 -19.79 8.53
CA SER A 183 23.35 -20.48 8.47
C SER A 183 24.38 -19.72 7.63
N ARG A 184 23.96 -19.11 6.52
CA ARG A 184 24.84 -18.27 5.68
C ARG A 184 25.21 -16.95 6.36
N ILE A 185 24.29 -16.34 7.10
CA ILE A 185 24.53 -15.11 7.88
C ILE A 185 25.58 -15.39 8.96
N GLU A 186 25.46 -16.50 9.67
CA GLU A 186 26.43 -16.92 10.70
C GLU A 186 27.81 -17.16 10.12
N ALA A 187 27.89 -17.83 8.97
CA ALA A 187 29.18 -18.04 8.29
C ALA A 187 29.79 -16.71 7.81
N ALA A 188 29.00 -15.80 7.25
CA ALA A 188 29.49 -14.47 6.87
C ALA A 188 29.94 -13.66 8.09
N GLN A 189 29.23 -13.74 9.21
CA GLN A 189 29.60 -13.08 10.46
C GLN A 189 30.95 -13.57 10.98
N GLN A 190 31.19 -14.88 10.98
CA GLN A 190 32.50 -15.46 11.39
C GLN A 190 33.61 -15.00 10.45
N THR A 191 33.36 -14.93 9.16
CA THR A 191 34.29 -14.40 8.17
C THR A 191 34.63 -12.92 8.44
N ILE A 192 33.64 -12.09 8.75
CA ILE A 192 33.86 -10.67 9.11
C ILE A 192 34.70 -10.57 10.38
N PHE A 193 34.39 -11.33 11.42
CA PHE A 193 35.14 -11.31 12.67
C PHE A 193 36.61 -11.80 12.50
N SER A 194 36.80 -12.78 11.65
CA SER A 194 38.16 -13.26 11.30
C SER A 194 38.99 -12.15 10.64
N PHE A 195 38.40 -11.35 9.73
CA PHE A 195 39.11 -10.24 9.11
C PHE A 195 39.29 -9.04 10.04
N ALA A 196 38.35 -8.81 10.96
CA ALA A 196 38.47 -7.74 11.96
C ALA A 196 39.38 -8.09 13.13
N GLY A 197 39.74 -9.38 13.34
CA GLY A 197 40.51 -9.86 14.48
C GLY A 197 39.76 -9.84 15.82
N ARG A 198 38.46 -9.46 15.83
CA ARG A 198 37.60 -9.41 17.01
C ARG A 198 36.12 -9.49 16.66
N GLU A 199 35.33 -9.81 17.65
CA GLU A 199 33.87 -9.69 17.55
C GLU A 199 33.41 -8.25 17.79
N PHE A 200 32.36 -7.85 17.08
CA PHE A 200 31.70 -6.54 17.22
C PHE A 200 30.27 -6.57 16.64
N ASN A 201 29.48 -5.57 16.93
CA ASN A 201 28.14 -5.49 16.33
C ASN A 201 28.22 -4.94 14.88
N ILE A 202 28.10 -5.85 13.89
CA ILE A 202 28.16 -5.54 12.44
C ILE A 202 27.04 -4.57 12.03
N ASN A 203 25.89 -4.60 12.72
CA ASN A 203 24.76 -3.71 12.47
C ASN A 203 24.91 -2.31 13.07
N SER A 204 25.90 -2.12 13.96
CA SER A 204 26.26 -0.82 14.49
C SER A 204 27.12 -0.05 13.49
N THR A 205 26.56 0.99 12.87
CA THR A 205 27.31 1.85 11.92
C THR A 205 28.56 2.45 12.54
N LYS A 206 28.54 2.72 13.85
CA LYS A 206 29.70 3.26 14.59
C LYS A 206 30.80 2.21 14.70
N GLN A 207 30.52 1.03 15.26
CA GLN A 207 31.51 -0.03 15.43
C GLN A 207 32.07 -0.53 14.09
N LEU A 208 31.19 -0.68 13.09
CA LEU A 208 31.61 -1.04 11.74
C LEU A 208 32.51 0.03 11.12
N GLY A 209 32.19 1.31 11.32
CA GLY A 209 33.02 2.41 10.85
C GLY A 209 34.40 2.43 11.52
N GLU A 210 34.48 2.18 12.83
CA GLU A 210 35.75 2.05 13.57
C GLU A 210 36.63 0.90 12.99
N VAL A 211 36.01 -0.28 12.78
CA VAL A 211 36.73 -1.44 12.20
C VAL A 211 37.24 -1.13 10.80
N LEU A 212 36.39 -0.59 9.91
CA LEU A 212 36.78 -0.39 8.52
C LEU A 212 37.78 0.75 8.32
N PHE A 213 37.62 1.86 9.03
CA PHE A 213 38.34 3.10 8.72
C PHE A 213 39.46 3.41 9.73
N ASP A 214 39.32 3.02 11.00
CA ASP A 214 40.30 3.29 12.02
C ASP A 214 41.23 2.08 12.21
N GLU A 215 40.72 0.83 12.23
CA GLU A 215 41.53 -0.40 12.46
C GLU A 215 42.13 -0.95 11.16
N LEU A 216 41.30 -1.14 10.09
CA LEU A 216 41.73 -1.63 8.78
C LEU A 216 42.25 -0.53 7.85
N CYS A 217 42.19 0.73 8.25
CA CYS A 217 42.73 1.87 7.53
C CYS A 217 42.22 1.97 6.07
N LEU A 218 40.99 1.53 5.80
CA LEU A 218 40.40 1.65 4.44
C LEU A 218 40.12 3.10 4.10
N PRO A 219 40.09 3.46 2.79
CA PRO A 219 39.81 4.84 2.38
C PRO A 219 38.44 5.30 2.87
N ALA A 220 38.41 6.26 3.79
CA ALA A 220 37.18 6.81 4.33
C ALA A 220 36.58 7.88 3.40
N GLY A 221 35.26 7.85 3.23
CA GLY A 221 34.53 8.97 2.66
C GLY A 221 34.40 10.15 3.64
N LYS A 222 33.51 11.11 3.33
CA LYS A 222 33.23 12.23 4.25
C LYS A 222 32.70 11.74 5.60
N LYS A 223 33.33 12.18 6.67
CA LYS A 223 32.88 11.95 8.05
C LYS A 223 31.61 12.77 8.29
N THR A 224 30.52 12.11 8.71
CA THR A 224 29.27 12.79 9.10
C THR A 224 29.34 13.26 10.55
N LYS A 225 28.36 14.06 11.00
CA LYS A 225 28.28 14.49 12.43
C LYS A 225 28.19 13.30 13.40
N SER A 226 27.73 12.14 12.94
CA SER A 226 27.56 10.90 13.73
C SER A 226 28.68 9.87 13.52
N GLY A 227 29.74 10.19 12.79
CA GLY A 227 30.85 9.29 12.47
C GLY A 227 30.98 8.95 10.99
N TYR A 228 31.59 7.81 10.69
CA TYR A 228 31.75 7.33 9.32
C TYR A 228 30.44 6.78 8.75
N SER A 229 30.16 7.11 7.48
CA SER A 229 29.08 6.46 6.76
C SER A 229 29.50 5.07 6.30
N THR A 230 28.67 4.07 6.58
CA THR A 230 28.83 2.69 6.13
C THR A 230 27.65 2.25 5.28
N ASN A 231 26.99 3.16 4.56
CA ASN A 231 25.87 2.85 3.68
C ASN A 231 26.34 2.00 2.46
N ALA A 232 25.37 1.46 1.72
CA ALA A 232 25.64 0.59 0.59
C ALA A 232 26.58 1.25 -0.45
N ASP A 233 26.34 2.52 -0.78
CA ASP A 233 27.15 3.25 -1.77
C ASP A 233 28.61 3.42 -1.36
N VAL A 234 28.87 3.58 -0.05
CA VAL A 234 30.23 3.67 0.49
C VAL A 234 30.91 2.31 0.41
N LEU A 235 30.20 1.23 0.81
CA LEU A 235 30.76 -0.12 0.77
C LEU A 235 30.98 -0.60 -0.68
N GLU A 236 30.09 -0.30 -1.60
CA GLU A 236 30.26 -0.62 -3.03
C GLU A 236 31.55 0.02 -3.62
N LYS A 237 31.85 1.26 -3.24
CA LYS A 237 33.09 1.94 -3.66
C LYS A 237 34.35 1.34 -3.06
N LEU A 238 34.23 0.58 -1.98
CA LEU A 238 35.33 -0.11 -1.32
C LEU A 238 35.52 -1.56 -1.79
N LYS A 239 34.66 -2.05 -2.71
CA LYS A 239 34.81 -3.40 -3.31
C LYS A 239 36.22 -3.58 -3.90
N GLY A 240 36.78 -4.76 -3.66
CA GLY A 240 38.14 -5.13 -4.08
C GLY A 240 39.26 -4.45 -3.29
N LYS A 241 38.96 -3.59 -2.29
CA LYS A 241 40.00 -3.02 -1.42
C LYS A 241 40.34 -3.91 -0.25
N HIS A 242 39.39 -4.66 0.27
CA HIS A 242 39.60 -5.64 1.34
C HIS A 242 38.48 -6.68 1.33
N PRO A 243 38.77 -8.00 1.54
CA PRO A 243 37.74 -9.05 1.48
C PRO A 243 36.60 -8.89 2.50
N ILE A 244 36.82 -8.18 3.60
CA ILE A 244 35.78 -7.88 4.60
C ILE A 244 34.58 -7.14 3.99
N ILE A 245 34.81 -6.35 2.94
CA ILE A 245 33.76 -5.52 2.31
C ILE A 245 32.70 -6.40 1.65
N GLU A 246 33.13 -7.39 0.87
CA GLU A 246 32.24 -8.35 0.22
C GLU A 246 31.47 -9.16 1.26
N ALA A 247 32.16 -9.62 2.32
CA ALA A 247 31.51 -10.35 3.41
C ALA A 247 30.44 -9.49 4.14
N ILE A 248 30.68 -8.19 4.34
CA ILE A 248 29.70 -7.28 4.96
C ILE A 248 28.51 -7.03 4.03
N LEU A 249 28.75 -6.86 2.74
CA LEU A 249 27.67 -6.66 1.75
C LEU A 249 26.77 -7.91 1.68
N ASP A 250 27.37 -9.10 1.64
CA ASP A 250 26.65 -10.38 1.64
C ASP A 250 25.88 -10.59 2.96
N TYR A 251 26.51 -10.33 4.11
CA TYR A 251 25.86 -10.38 5.41
C TYR A 251 24.61 -9.49 5.45
N ARG A 252 24.73 -8.24 5.02
CA ARG A 252 23.61 -7.28 5.01
C ARG A 252 22.51 -7.69 4.05
N ALA A 253 22.86 -8.16 2.85
CA ALA A 253 21.89 -8.63 1.86
C ALA A 253 21.08 -9.80 2.39
N MET A 254 21.76 -10.82 2.96
CA MET A 254 21.11 -12.00 3.54
C MET A 254 20.28 -11.66 4.78
N THR A 255 20.79 -10.79 5.66
CA THR A 255 20.05 -10.34 6.85
C THR A 255 18.77 -9.60 6.46
N LYS A 256 18.81 -8.73 5.43
CA LYS A 256 17.64 -8.03 4.91
C LYS A 256 16.63 -9.01 4.28
N LEU A 257 17.12 -9.95 3.47
CA LEU A 257 16.25 -10.97 2.86
C LEU A 257 15.55 -11.81 3.93
N LYS A 258 16.30 -12.27 4.94
CA LYS A 258 15.73 -13.05 6.03
C LYS A 258 14.71 -12.26 6.83
N SER A 259 15.07 -11.10 7.35
CA SER A 259 14.20 -10.33 8.24
C SER A 259 12.93 -9.79 7.53
N THR A 260 13.08 -9.30 6.30
CA THR A 260 11.97 -8.66 5.58
C THR A 260 11.08 -9.68 4.87
N TYR A 261 11.70 -10.66 4.20
CA TYR A 261 10.94 -11.55 3.30
C TYR A 261 10.74 -12.94 3.88
N ALA A 262 11.74 -13.60 4.46
CA ALA A 262 11.51 -14.92 5.04
C ALA A 262 10.69 -14.81 6.33
N ASP A 263 11.26 -14.24 7.39
CA ASP A 263 10.61 -14.14 8.71
C ASP A 263 9.42 -13.15 8.69
N GLY A 264 9.54 -12.09 7.90
CA GLY A 264 8.50 -11.07 7.76
C GLY A 264 7.23 -11.62 7.10
N LEU A 265 7.36 -12.33 5.98
CA LEU A 265 6.20 -12.91 5.28
C LEU A 265 5.56 -14.05 6.07
N VAL A 266 6.34 -14.90 6.75
CA VAL A 266 5.79 -15.96 7.61
C VAL A 266 4.82 -15.39 8.65
N LYS A 267 5.12 -14.22 9.23
CA LYS A 267 4.26 -13.56 10.22
C LYS A 267 2.98 -12.95 9.62
N GLN A 268 2.96 -12.75 8.31
CA GLN A 268 1.84 -12.16 7.58
C GLN A 268 0.93 -13.23 6.95
N ILE A 269 1.29 -14.51 7.04
CA ILE A 269 0.42 -15.59 6.58
C ILE A 269 -0.75 -15.72 7.57
N ALA A 270 -1.95 -15.51 7.07
CA ALA A 270 -3.18 -15.67 7.83
C ALA A 270 -3.55 -17.15 8.02
N ASP A 271 -4.59 -17.42 8.81
CA ASP A 271 -5.04 -18.78 9.14
C ASP A 271 -5.48 -19.59 7.89
N ASP A 272 -5.84 -18.92 6.82
CA ASP A 272 -6.19 -19.54 5.52
C ASP A 272 -4.94 -19.89 4.67
N GLY A 273 -3.73 -19.65 5.17
CA GLY A 273 -2.48 -19.90 4.47
C GLY A 273 -2.13 -18.86 3.40
N ARG A 274 -2.77 -17.70 3.44
CA ARG A 274 -2.59 -16.64 2.43
C ARG A 274 -2.05 -15.35 3.05
N ILE A 275 -1.45 -14.53 2.22
CA ILE A 275 -0.99 -13.19 2.56
C ILE A 275 -1.97 -12.19 1.95
N HIS A 276 -2.54 -11.33 2.79
CA HIS A 276 -3.51 -10.30 2.42
C HIS A 276 -2.86 -8.92 2.51
N THR A 277 -2.20 -8.52 1.43
CA THR A 277 -1.65 -7.16 1.35
C THR A 277 -2.75 -6.12 1.24
N THR A 278 -2.44 -4.87 1.51
CA THR A 278 -3.30 -3.73 1.24
C THR A 278 -2.77 -2.96 0.02
N PHE A 279 -3.58 -2.78 -1.00
CA PHE A 279 -3.25 -1.98 -2.17
C PHE A 279 -3.63 -0.52 -1.95
N GLN A 280 -2.65 0.36 -1.94
CA GLN A 280 -2.85 1.80 -1.80
C GLN A 280 -3.08 2.42 -3.18
N ASN A 281 -4.26 2.94 -3.42
CA ASN A 281 -4.65 3.55 -4.70
C ASN A 281 -4.65 5.09 -4.69
N MET A 282 -4.42 5.73 -3.53
CA MET A 282 -4.44 7.19 -3.37
C MET A 282 -3.13 7.74 -2.76
N VAL A 283 -1.99 7.09 -3.01
CA VAL A 283 -0.71 7.48 -2.37
C VAL A 283 0.28 8.07 -3.37
N THR A 284 0.33 7.55 -4.59
CA THR A 284 1.33 7.99 -5.57
C THR A 284 0.78 9.15 -6.41
N ALA A 285 1.62 10.16 -6.69
CA ALA A 285 1.23 11.26 -7.57
C ALA A 285 1.07 10.86 -9.05
N THR A 286 1.40 9.61 -9.40
CA THR A 286 1.40 9.10 -10.78
C THR A 286 0.22 8.17 -11.11
N GLY A 287 -0.68 7.92 -10.17
CA GLY A 287 -1.77 6.95 -10.33
C GLY A 287 -1.34 5.48 -10.20
N ARG A 288 -0.06 5.19 -9.90
CA ARG A 288 0.38 3.82 -9.66
C ARG A 288 -0.11 3.32 -8.31
N LEU A 289 -0.46 2.03 -8.24
CA LEU A 289 -0.74 1.36 -6.97
C LEU A 289 0.56 1.18 -6.18
N SER A 290 0.46 1.22 -4.86
CA SER A 290 1.49 0.69 -3.97
C SER A 290 0.91 -0.40 -3.08
N SER A 291 1.77 -1.19 -2.45
CA SER A 291 1.39 -2.32 -1.61
C SER A 291 2.01 -2.16 -0.23
N THR A 292 1.20 -2.37 0.81
CA THR A 292 1.62 -2.29 2.22
C THR A 292 1.05 -3.47 3.02
N ASP A 293 1.68 -3.78 4.11
CA ASP A 293 1.24 -4.77 5.11
C ASP A 293 0.90 -6.16 4.55
N PRO A 294 1.85 -6.83 3.91
CA PRO A 294 3.24 -6.48 3.60
C PRO A 294 3.40 -5.81 2.22
N ASN A 295 4.52 -5.08 2.01
CA ASN A 295 4.86 -4.59 0.67
C ASN A 295 5.37 -5.73 -0.22
N LEU A 296 4.52 -6.23 -1.10
CA LEU A 296 4.85 -7.32 -2.04
C LEU A 296 5.53 -6.82 -3.33
N GLN A 297 5.51 -5.51 -3.62
CA GLN A 297 6.14 -4.95 -4.81
C GLN A 297 7.66 -4.87 -4.71
N ASN A 298 8.21 -4.90 -3.49
CA ASN A 298 9.64 -4.80 -3.23
C ASN A 298 10.37 -6.15 -3.15
N ILE A 299 9.71 -7.27 -3.46
CA ILE A 299 10.34 -8.59 -3.49
C ILE A 299 11.42 -8.57 -4.57
N PRO A 300 12.70 -8.87 -4.24
CA PRO A 300 13.80 -8.80 -5.19
C PRO A 300 13.60 -9.75 -6.38
N ILE A 301 13.97 -9.29 -7.58
CA ILE A 301 13.84 -10.09 -8.81
C ILE A 301 15.21 -10.46 -9.37
N ARG A 302 16.21 -9.56 -9.20
CA ARG A 302 17.48 -9.62 -9.93
C ARG A 302 18.50 -10.54 -9.30
N THR A 303 18.35 -10.92 -8.03
CA THR A 303 19.27 -11.81 -7.33
C THR A 303 18.70 -13.21 -7.30
N GLU A 304 19.55 -14.23 -7.35
CA GLU A 304 19.15 -15.64 -7.26
C GLU A 304 18.33 -15.91 -5.99
N LEU A 305 18.84 -15.48 -4.83
CA LEU A 305 18.14 -15.61 -3.55
C LEU A 305 16.81 -14.85 -3.51
N GLY A 306 16.73 -13.69 -4.17
CA GLY A 306 15.48 -12.93 -4.28
C GLY A 306 14.44 -13.65 -5.15
N SER A 307 14.86 -14.29 -6.23
CA SER A 307 13.97 -15.06 -7.11
C SER A 307 13.40 -16.30 -6.41
N GLU A 308 14.15 -16.92 -5.49
CA GLU A 308 13.66 -18.06 -4.70
C GLU A 308 12.44 -17.69 -3.86
N ILE A 309 12.39 -16.46 -3.28
CA ILE A 309 11.24 -16.00 -2.49
C ILE A 309 9.96 -16.00 -3.33
N ARG A 310 10.05 -15.63 -4.61
CA ARG A 310 8.88 -15.62 -5.51
C ARG A 310 8.30 -17.01 -5.76
N ARG A 311 9.13 -18.04 -5.76
CA ARG A 311 8.70 -19.43 -5.91
C ARG A 311 7.91 -19.97 -4.72
N MET A 312 7.96 -19.27 -3.58
CA MET A 312 7.22 -19.62 -2.38
C MET A 312 5.78 -19.11 -2.39
N PHE A 313 5.45 -18.22 -3.35
CA PHE A 313 4.06 -17.93 -3.67
C PHE A 313 3.55 -19.02 -4.63
N VAL A 314 2.51 -19.71 -4.22
CA VAL A 314 2.00 -20.87 -4.92
C VAL A 314 0.52 -20.69 -5.29
N PRO A 315 0.05 -21.25 -6.41
CA PRO A 315 -1.37 -21.23 -6.72
C PRO A 315 -2.15 -22.11 -5.73
N SER A 316 -3.44 -21.87 -5.60
CA SER A 316 -4.33 -22.79 -4.89
C SER A 316 -4.42 -24.13 -5.62
N ASP A 317 -4.82 -25.18 -4.90
CA ASP A 317 -4.94 -26.52 -5.46
C ASP A 317 -5.90 -26.52 -6.66
N GLY A 318 -5.47 -27.10 -7.77
CA GLY A 318 -6.21 -27.11 -9.03
C GLY A 318 -6.16 -25.77 -9.82
N CYS A 319 -5.41 -24.78 -9.36
CA CYS A 319 -5.21 -23.51 -10.04
C CYS A 319 -3.80 -23.36 -10.60
N VAL A 320 -3.60 -22.38 -11.46
CA VAL A 320 -2.32 -21.97 -11.98
C VAL A 320 -2.19 -20.45 -11.87
N PHE A 321 -0.97 -19.93 -11.76
CA PHE A 321 -0.74 -18.51 -11.96
C PHE A 321 -0.82 -18.17 -13.46
N VAL A 322 -1.48 -17.06 -13.74
CA VAL A 322 -1.44 -16.42 -15.06
C VAL A 322 -0.77 -15.07 -14.88
N ASP A 323 0.35 -14.88 -15.57
CA ASP A 323 1.09 -13.62 -15.61
C ASP A 323 0.88 -12.95 -16.95
N ALA A 324 0.41 -11.70 -16.94
CA ALA A 324 0.21 -10.90 -18.13
C ALA A 324 0.66 -9.46 -17.84
N ASP A 325 1.63 -8.98 -18.60
CA ASP A 325 2.20 -7.64 -18.48
C ASP A 325 2.27 -6.93 -19.83
N TYR A 326 2.07 -5.61 -19.80
CA TYR A 326 2.24 -4.77 -20.98
C TYR A 326 3.72 -4.46 -21.19
N SER A 327 4.27 -4.90 -22.31
CA SER A 327 5.66 -4.59 -22.68
C SER A 327 5.84 -3.10 -22.94
N GLN A 328 6.61 -2.41 -22.10
CA GLN A 328 7.03 -1.01 -22.26
C GLN A 328 5.86 -0.04 -22.51
N ILE A 329 4.74 -0.22 -21.81
CA ILE A 329 3.51 0.55 -22.05
C ILE A 329 3.73 2.07 -21.97
N GLU A 330 4.51 2.55 -21.01
CA GLU A 330 4.78 3.97 -20.81
C GLU A 330 5.51 4.58 -22.00
N LEU A 331 6.51 3.88 -22.55
CA LEU A 331 7.23 4.35 -23.75
C LEU A 331 6.35 4.29 -25.00
N ARG A 332 5.43 3.33 -25.09
CA ARG A 332 4.46 3.27 -26.20
C ARG A 332 3.46 4.42 -26.14
N VAL A 333 2.97 4.74 -24.96
CA VAL A 333 2.11 5.90 -24.73
C VAL A 333 2.85 7.20 -25.01
N LEU A 334 4.11 7.32 -24.56
CA LEU A 334 4.95 8.47 -24.86
C LEU A 334 5.15 8.67 -26.38
N ALA A 335 5.49 7.59 -27.11
CA ALA A 335 5.66 7.62 -28.56
C ALA A 335 4.39 8.09 -29.29
N HIS A 336 3.22 7.71 -28.75
CA HIS A 336 1.92 8.13 -29.28
C HIS A 336 1.63 9.61 -29.00
N ILE A 337 1.78 10.05 -27.74
CA ILE A 337 1.47 11.44 -27.33
C ILE A 337 2.46 12.43 -27.99
N ALA A 338 3.75 12.08 -28.02
CA ALA A 338 4.77 12.93 -28.65
C ALA A 338 4.74 12.88 -30.19
N ASP A 339 3.93 12.00 -30.79
CA ASP A 339 3.90 11.69 -32.22
C ASP A 339 5.28 11.39 -32.81
N ASP A 340 6.17 10.76 -32.01
CA ASP A 340 7.51 10.39 -32.43
C ASP A 340 7.50 9.20 -33.39
N LYS A 341 7.73 9.48 -34.68
CA LYS A 341 7.65 8.48 -35.75
C LYS A 341 8.72 7.40 -35.61
N THR A 342 9.90 7.75 -35.08
CA THR A 342 11.01 6.81 -34.90
C THR A 342 10.67 5.79 -33.82
N MET A 343 10.18 6.27 -32.68
CA MET A 343 9.72 5.40 -31.60
C MET A 343 8.53 4.53 -32.03
N GLN A 344 7.54 5.12 -32.73
CA GLN A 344 6.37 4.38 -33.21
C GLN A 344 6.78 3.26 -34.18
N GLU A 345 7.72 3.52 -35.10
CA GLU A 345 8.19 2.52 -36.05
C GLU A 345 9.02 1.42 -35.36
N ALA A 346 9.88 1.78 -34.40
CA ALA A 346 10.61 0.80 -33.59
C ALA A 346 9.66 -0.17 -32.88
N PHE A 347 8.58 0.33 -32.28
CA PHE A 347 7.58 -0.54 -31.66
C PHE A 347 6.79 -1.40 -32.63
N ARG A 348 6.47 -0.89 -33.84
CA ARG A 348 5.78 -1.67 -34.88
C ARG A 348 6.64 -2.77 -35.45
N SER A 349 7.94 -2.53 -35.59
CA SER A 349 8.92 -3.49 -36.09
C SER A 349 9.43 -4.49 -35.05
N GLY A 350 9.01 -4.33 -33.78
CA GLY A 350 9.46 -5.21 -32.68
C GLY A 350 10.89 -4.95 -32.22
N PHE A 351 11.47 -3.82 -32.58
CA PHE A 351 12.80 -3.42 -32.12
C PHE A 351 12.75 -3.02 -30.65
N ASP A 352 13.80 -3.36 -29.89
CA ASP A 352 13.99 -2.87 -28.54
C ASP A 352 14.44 -1.41 -28.59
N ILE A 353 13.59 -0.53 -28.05
CA ILE A 353 13.81 0.92 -28.07
C ILE A 353 15.04 1.36 -27.26
N HIS A 354 15.55 0.50 -26.36
CA HIS A 354 16.78 0.78 -25.61
C HIS A 354 18.05 0.55 -26.45
N THR A 355 17.91 -0.06 -27.61
CA THR A 355 19.00 -0.33 -28.55
C THR A 355 18.87 0.50 -29.84
N ALA A 356 17.77 1.21 -30.00
CA ALA A 356 17.53 2.13 -31.10
C ALA A 356 17.95 3.55 -30.72
#